data_3720f9f8777ee1332b26bd5491c611f2
#
_entry.id   3720f9f8777ee1332b26bd5491c611f2
#
_cell.length_a   1.000
_cell.length_b   1.000
_cell.length_c   1.000
_cell.angle_alpha   90.00
_cell.angle_beta   90.00
_cell.angle_gamma   90.00
#
_symmetry.space_group_name_H-M   'P 1'
#
loop_
_entity.id
_entity.type
_entity.pdbx_description
1 polymer ?
#
loop_
_entity_poly.entity_id
_entity_poly.type
_entity_poly.pdbx_seq_one_letter_code
_entity_poly.pdbx_strand_id
1 'polypeptide(L)'
;MNARVLHIAANTFREAVRDRVLYNLIAFAVLMSGAAILVGQISIGIERLVVVNLGLTAVSLFGMVIAIFIGIGLVSKEIEKRTLYTVLSRPVQRWEFIVGKFFGLAGTLVVNTFFMAVGVFTALLYVSHRFHAPDGWILVALYFIILQFLIITALALLFSSFSSPLLSAVFAFSLFVIGSFAEDLRGFAAMAQGASHWLATAAAYLVPNLASLNVISSVAHNQPVATQLILTNTVYALVYAGMALCGAVVIFEHRNLK
;
A
#
# COMPACT_ATOMS: atom_id res chain seq x y z
N MET A 1 -18.69 0.86 14.91
CA MET A 1 -17.94 1.98 14.27
C MET A 1 -18.83 3.20 14.35
N ASN A 2 -18.36 4.30 14.94
CA ASN A 2 -19.18 5.51 15.12
C ASN A 2 -19.63 6.05 13.75
N ALA A 3 -20.89 6.48 13.63
CA ALA A 3 -21.43 7.06 12.38
C ALA A 3 -20.53 8.19 11.83
N ARG A 4 -19.86 8.94 12.71
CA ARG A 4 -18.92 10.00 12.35
C ARG A 4 -17.71 9.51 11.57
N VAL A 5 -17.07 8.41 12.02
CA VAL A 5 -15.93 7.78 11.33
C VAL A 5 -16.34 7.34 9.93
N LEU A 6 -17.54 6.77 9.80
CA LEU A 6 -18.07 6.33 8.50
C LEU A 6 -18.31 7.51 7.54
N HIS A 7 -18.86 8.63 8.05
CA HIS A 7 -19.06 9.83 7.23
C HIS A 7 -17.73 10.44 6.76
N ILE A 8 -16.72 10.49 7.63
CA ILE A 8 -15.38 10.96 7.27
C ILE A 8 -14.76 10.03 6.23
N ALA A 9 -14.85 8.72 6.44
CA ALA A 9 -14.34 7.72 5.49
C ALA A 9 -15.01 7.84 4.12
N ALA A 10 -16.34 7.97 4.06
CA ALA A 10 -17.07 8.12 2.83
C ALA A 10 -16.73 9.42 2.08
N ASN A 11 -16.53 10.53 2.81
CA ASN A 11 -16.10 11.79 2.22
C ASN A 11 -14.68 11.70 1.66
N THR A 12 -13.76 11.12 2.44
CA THR A 12 -12.37 10.89 2.02
C THR A 12 -12.30 9.99 0.78
N PHE A 13 -13.10 8.93 0.75
CA PHE A 13 -13.20 8.05 -0.40
C PHE A 13 -13.65 8.81 -1.67
N ARG A 14 -14.73 9.58 -1.57
CA ARG A 14 -15.25 10.37 -2.70
C ARG A 14 -14.22 11.41 -3.20
N GLU A 15 -13.52 12.07 -2.29
CA GLU A 15 -12.48 13.03 -2.61
C GLU A 15 -11.31 12.35 -3.33
N ALA A 16 -10.81 11.24 -2.79
CA ALA A 16 -9.70 10.48 -3.34
C ALA A 16 -9.99 9.91 -4.74
N VAL A 17 -11.18 9.32 -4.95
CA VAL A 17 -11.59 8.77 -6.25
C VAL A 17 -11.68 9.86 -7.31
N ARG A 18 -12.09 11.07 -6.94
CA ARG A 18 -12.24 12.20 -7.89
C ARG A 18 -10.91 12.85 -8.26
N ASP A 19 -9.88 12.75 -7.41
CA ASP A 19 -8.73 13.66 -7.50
C ASP A 19 -7.66 13.24 -8.53
N ARG A 20 -7.28 12.03 -8.74
CA ARG A 20 -6.27 11.63 -9.76
C ARG A 20 -6.22 10.12 -10.02
N VAL A 21 -7.04 9.35 -9.34
CA VAL A 21 -7.03 7.89 -9.46
C VAL A 21 -7.31 7.45 -10.90
N LEU A 22 -8.19 8.16 -11.61
CA LEU A 22 -8.56 7.86 -12.99
C LEU A 22 -7.36 7.92 -13.94
N TYR A 23 -6.51 8.97 -13.84
CA TYR A 23 -5.33 9.10 -14.71
C TYR A 23 -4.33 7.97 -14.47
N ASN A 24 -4.15 7.58 -13.21
CA ASN A 24 -3.27 6.48 -12.86
C ASN A 24 -3.79 5.13 -13.40
N LEU A 25 -5.10 4.90 -13.35
CA LEU A 25 -5.71 3.71 -13.94
C LEU A 25 -5.56 3.66 -15.47
N ILE A 26 -5.70 4.81 -16.15
CA ILE A 26 -5.48 4.90 -17.60
C ILE A 26 -4.01 4.60 -17.92
N ALA A 27 -3.06 5.22 -17.20
CA ALA A 27 -1.64 4.98 -17.40
C ALA A 27 -1.27 3.50 -17.18
N PHE A 28 -1.83 2.90 -16.12
CA PHE A 28 -1.66 1.46 -15.85
C PHE A 28 -2.24 0.59 -16.97
N ALA A 29 -3.45 0.89 -17.45
CA ALA A 29 -4.10 0.13 -18.51
C ALA A 29 -3.30 0.19 -19.83
N VAL A 30 -2.78 1.37 -20.18
CA VAL A 30 -1.94 1.55 -21.37
C VAL A 30 -0.63 0.76 -21.23
N LEU A 31 0.03 0.84 -20.06
CA LEU A 31 1.26 0.11 -19.77
C LEU A 31 1.04 -1.40 -19.87
N MET A 32 -0.02 -1.91 -19.24
CA MET A 32 -0.32 -3.35 -19.25
C MET A 32 -0.70 -3.86 -20.63
N SER A 33 -1.46 -3.06 -21.41
CA SER A 33 -1.80 -3.41 -22.79
C SER A 33 -0.57 -3.47 -23.68
N GLY A 34 0.31 -2.47 -23.58
CA GLY A 34 1.58 -2.45 -24.30
C GLY A 34 2.49 -3.62 -23.93
N ALA A 35 2.63 -3.89 -22.63
CA ALA A 35 3.40 -5.02 -22.13
C ALA A 35 2.86 -6.37 -22.63
N ALA A 36 1.54 -6.58 -22.62
CA ALA A 36 0.92 -7.82 -23.10
C ALA A 36 1.19 -8.07 -24.60
N ILE A 37 1.12 -7.01 -25.42
CA ILE A 37 1.41 -7.09 -26.85
C ILE A 37 2.89 -7.46 -27.07
N LEU A 38 3.82 -6.78 -26.38
CA LEU A 38 5.26 -7.04 -26.52
C LEU A 38 5.62 -8.45 -26.05
N VAL A 39 5.13 -8.87 -24.90
CA VAL A 39 5.38 -10.19 -24.33
C VAL A 39 4.83 -11.29 -25.23
N GLY A 40 3.63 -11.11 -25.79
CA GLY A 40 3.06 -12.09 -26.72
C GLY A 40 3.85 -12.26 -28.02
N GLN A 41 4.69 -11.26 -28.39
CA GLN A 41 5.54 -11.34 -29.59
C GLN A 41 6.95 -11.87 -29.33
N ILE A 42 7.49 -11.69 -28.12
CA ILE A 42 8.92 -11.93 -27.82
C ILE A 42 9.11 -13.21 -26.99
N SER A 43 8.14 -13.54 -26.12
CA SER A 43 8.29 -14.63 -25.16
C SER A 43 7.60 -15.90 -25.66
N ILE A 44 8.34 -16.97 -25.90
CA ILE A 44 7.80 -18.27 -26.31
C ILE A 44 7.80 -19.21 -25.09
N GLY A 45 6.61 -19.54 -24.58
CA GLY A 45 6.45 -20.53 -23.50
C GLY A 45 6.53 -20.00 -22.07
N ILE A 46 6.88 -18.72 -21.87
CA ILE A 46 6.94 -18.07 -20.53
C ILE A 46 6.06 -16.81 -20.43
N GLU A 47 5.19 -16.60 -21.42
CA GLU A 47 4.36 -15.38 -21.54
C GLU A 47 3.54 -15.13 -20.29
N ARG A 48 2.91 -16.20 -19.75
CA ARG A 48 2.12 -16.13 -18.51
C ARG A 48 2.94 -15.64 -17.33
N LEU A 49 4.11 -16.21 -17.10
CA LEU A 49 5.00 -15.86 -16.00
C LEU A 49 5.37 -14.37 -16.06
N VAL A 50 5.74 -13.90 -17.25
CA VAL A 50 6.14 -12.50 -17.45
C VAL A 50 4.97 -11.55 -17.24
N VAL A 51 3.80 -11.84 -17.81
CA VAL A 51 2.60 -10.99 -17.67
C VAL A 51 2.14 -10.92 -16.21
N VAL A 52 2.11 -12.05 -15.50
CA VAL A 52 1.70 -12.08 -14.08
C VAL A 52 2.71 -11.34 -13.21
N ASN A 53 4.01 -11.59 -13.37
CA ASN A 53 5.04 -10.94 -12.58
C ASN A 53 5.05 -9.42 -12.82
N LEU A 54 5.10 -9.00 -14.08
CA LEU A 54 5.11 -7.59 -14.45
C LEU A 54 3.81 -6.90 -14.05
N GLY A 55 2.66 -7.55 -14.26
CA GLY A 55 1.35 -7.02 -13.90
C GLY A 55 1.20 -6.78 -12.41
N LEU A 56 1.51 -7.77 -11.57
CA LEU A 56 1.41 -7.64 -10.11
C LEU A 56 2.44 -6.65 -9.56
N THR A 57 3.65 -6.63 -10.11
CA THR A 57 4.68 -5.65 -9.75
C THR A 57 4.21 -4.23 -10.10
N ALA A 58 3.61 -4.04 -11.27
CA ALA A 58 3.04 -2.76 -11.65
C ALA A 58 1.88 -2.35 -10.72
N VAL A 59 0.96 -3.27 -10.37
CA VAL A 59 -0.11 -3.00 -9.37
C VAL A 59 0.50 -2.53 -8.05
N SER A 60 1.54 -3.21 -7.55
CA SER A 60 2.21 -2.87 -6.30
C SER A 60 2.85 -1.47 -6.38
N LEU A 61 3.59 -1.16 -7.45
CA LEU A 61 4.26 0.13 -7.59
C LEU A 61 3.29 1.30 -7.78
N PHE A 62 2.31 1.17 -8.70
CA PHE A 62 1.33 2.23 -8.95
C PHE A 62 0.44 2.45 -7.73
N GLY A 63 -0.02 1.37 -7.07
CA GLY A 63 -0.82 1.46 -5.87
C GLY A 63 -0.05 2.06 -4.69
N MET A 64 1.25 1.76 -4.53
CA MET A 64 2.12 2.38 -3.52
C MET A 64 2.24 3.89 -3.73
N VAL A 65 2.48 4.33 -4.97
CA VAL A 65 2.54 5.76 -5.30
C VAL A 65 1.22 6.45 -4.91
N ILE A 66 0.07 5.84 -5.25
CA ILE A 66 -1.24 6.36 -4.86
C ILE A 66 -1.37 6.41 -3.34
N ALA A 67 -1.02 5.33 -2.63
CA ALA A 67 -1.13 5.23 -1.17
C ALA A 67 -0.35 6.36 -0.47
N ILE A 68 0.88 6.64 -0.93
CA ILE A 68 1.72 7.70 -0.38
C ILE A 68 1.16 9.09 -0.70
N PHE A 69 0.96 9.41 -1.99
CA PHE A 69 0.62 10.77 -2.38
C PHE A 69 -0.80 11.19 -1.97
N ILE A 70 -1.78 10.28 -2.06
CA ILE A 70 -3.14 10.58 -1.62
C ILE A 70 -3.18 10.60 -0.09
N GLY A 71 -2.52 9.63 0.59
CA GLY A 71 -2.47 9.57 2.05
C GLY A 71 -1.95 10.85 2.67
N ILE A 72 -0.87 11.39 2.14
CA ILE A 72 -0.27 12.64 2.61
C ILE A 72 -1.10 13.85 2.18
N GLY A 73 -1.49 13.90 0.90
CA GLY A 73 -2.18 15.06 0.33
C GLY A 73 -3.49 15.40 1.02
N LEU A 74 -4.25 14.40 1.47
CA LEU A 74 -5.54 14.61 2.14
C LEU A 74 -5.41 15.18 3.56
N VAL A 75 -4.34 14.87 4.28
CA VAL A 75 -4.09 15.42 5.63
C VAL A 75 -3.43 16.78 5.52
N SER A 76 -2.42 16.90 4.67
CA SER A 76 -1.67 18.15 4.50
C SER A 76 -2.52 19.30 3.95
N LYS A 77 -3.41 19.02 2.98
CA LYS A 77 -4.34 20.04 2.43
C LYS A 77 -5.25 20.63 3.52
N GLU A 78 -5.68 19.84 4.49
CA GLU A 78 -6.56 20.32 5.56
C GLU A 78 -5.78 21.10 6.63
N ILE A 79 -4.52 20.73 6.88
CA ILE A 79 -3.62 21.47 7.77
C ILE A 79 -3.28 22.84 7.15
N GLU A 80 -2.90 22.89 5.87
CA GLU A 80 -2.52 24.12 5.17
C GLU A 80 -3.69 25.09 4.98
N LYS A 81 -4.86 24.57 4.62
CA LYS A 81 -6.06 25.38 4.38
C LYS A 81 -6.76 25.87 5.65
N ARG A 82 -6.26 25.51 6.84
CA ARG A 82 -6.92 25.78 8.14
C ARG A 82 -8.37 25.30 8.20
N THR A 83 -8.80 24.46 7.27
CA THR A 83 -10.16 23.91 7.25
C THR A 83 -10.40 22.93 8.40
N LEU A 84 -9.33 22.47 9.05
CA LEU A 84 -9.40 21.74 10.33
C LEU A 84 -10.22 22.52 11.39
N TYR A 85 -10.18 23.84 11.42
CA TYR A 85 -11.00 24.64 12.33
C TYR A 85 -12.50 24.52 12.06
N THR A 86 -12.91 24.40 10.81
CA THR A 86 -14.31 24.20 10.43
C THR A 86 -14.78 22.76 10.65
N VAL A 87 -13.91 21.78 10.55
CA VAL A 87 -14.22 20.38 10.88
C VAL A 87 -14.24 20.16 12.40
N LEU A 88 -13.30 20.78 13.13
CA LEU A 88 -13.21 20.70 14.59
C LEU A 88 -14.21 21.63 15.33
N SER A 89 -14.85 22.58 14.64
CA SER A 89 -16.00 23.34 15.19
C SER A 89 -17.24 22.44 15.38
N ARG A 90 -17.29 21.30 14.71
CA ARG A 90 -18.21 20.20 15.04
C ARG A 90 -17.56 19.31 16.10
N PRO A 91 -18.32 18.61 16.96
CA PRO A 91 -17.77 17.76 18.03
C PRO A 91 -17.21 16.44 17.46
N VAL A 92 -16.16 16.55 16.61
CA VAL A 92 -15.41 15.42 16.06
C VAL A 92 -14.11 15.28 16.85
N GLN A 93 -13.86 14.09 17.38
CA GLN A 93 -12.61 13.81 18.09
C GLN A 93 -11.46 13.62 17.08
N ARG A 94 -10.24 14.01 17.47
CA ARG A 94 -9.07 13.95 16.56
C ARG A 94 -8.75 12.53 16.07
N TRP A 95 -8.96 11.52 16.92
CA TRP A 95 -8.78 10.13 16.52
C TRP A 95 -9.83 9.66 15.47
N GLU A 96 -11.10 10.14 15.59
CA GLU A 96 -12.15 9.82 14.60
C GLU A 96 -11.77 10.34 13.21
N PHE A 97 -11.08 11.47 13.16
CA PHE A 97 -10.58 12.06 11.92
C PHE A 97 -9.49 11.18 11.28
N ILE A 98 -8.42 10.81 12.01
CA ILE A 98 -7.31 9.99 11.48
C ILE A 98 -7.82 8.60 11.04
N VAL A 99 -8.62 7.96 11.88
CA VAL A 99 -9.18 6.63 11.59
C VAL A 99 -10.16 6.69 10.40
N GLY A 100 -10.99 7.72 10.32
CA GLY A 100 -11.89 7.94 9.19
C GLY A 100 -11.13 8.16 7.87
N LYS A 101 -10.06 8.96 7.90
CA LYS A 101 -9.16 9.15 6.74
C LYS A 101 -8.53 7.82 6.30
N PHE A 102 -8.01 7.05 7.24
CA PHE A 102 -7.42 5.75 6.94
C PHE A 102 -8.40 4.81 6.24
N PHE A 103 -9.62 4.64 6.77
CA PHE A 103 -10.61 3.75 6.14
C PHE A 103 -11.09 4.26 4.77
N GLY A 104 -11.21 5.57 4.59
CA GLY A 104 -11.55 6.15 3.30
C GLY A 104 -10.47 5.89 2.25
N LEU A 105 -9.19 6.04 2.63
CA LEU A 105 -8.04 5.74 1.78
C LEU A 105 -7.91 4.25 1.49
N ALA A 106 -8.06 3.40 2.49
CA ALA A 106 -8.05 1.94 2.32
C ALA A 106 -9.12 1.50 1.32
N GLY A 107 -10.34 2.03 1.42
CA GLY A 107 -11.40 1.77 0.46
C GLY A 107 -11.05 2.22 -0.96
N THR A 108 -10.43 3.39 -1.11
CA THR A 108 -9.96 3.88 -2.42
C THR A 108 -8.91 2.95 -3.03
N LEU A 109 -7.95 2.49 -2.22
CA LEU A 109 -6.89 1.58 -2.68
C LEU A 109 -7.45 0.21 -3.07
N VAL A 110 -8.43 -0.31 -2.33
CA VAL A 110 -9.12 -1.57 -2.69
C VAL A 110 -9.81 -1.44 -4.04
N VAL A 111 -10.58 -0.36 -4.26
CA VAL A 111 -11.27 -0.10 -5.53
C VAL A 111 -10.27 0.08 -6.67
N ASN A 112 -9.19 0.85 -6.44
CA ASN A 112 -8.14 1.04 -7.44
C ASN A 112 -7.45 -0.29 -7.80
N THR A 113 -7.10 -1.11 -6.79
CA THR A 113 -6.50 -2.44 -7.00
C THR A 113 -7.44 -3.37 -7.77
N PHE A 114 -8.76 -3.29 -7.52
CA PHE A 114 -9.74 -4.06 -8.27
C PHE A 114 -9.72 -3.73 -9.77
N PHE A 115 -9.71 -2.45 -10.14
CA PHE A 115 -9.64 -2.06 -11.55
C PHE A 115 -8.30 -2.43 -12.19
N MET A 116 -7.20 -2.29 -11.47
CA MET A 116 -5.89 -2.74 -11.95
C MET A 116 -5.84 -4.26 -12.11
N ALA A 117 -6.45 -5.02 -11.21
CA ALA A 117 -6.58 -6.46 -11.31
C ALA A 117 -7.31 -6.89 -12.59
N VAL A 118 -8.43 -6.22 -12.91
CA VAL A 118 -9.14 -6.42 -14.18
C VAL A 118 -8.20 -6.23 -15.37
N GLY A 119 -7.33 -5.20 -15.33
CA GLY A 119 -6.30 -4.98 -16.36
C GLY A 119 -5.29 -6.13 -16.47
N VAL A 120 -4.82 -6.66 -15.33
CA VAL A 120 -3.90 -7.82 -15.31
C VAL A 120 -4.58 -9.08 -15.86
N PHE A 121 -5.82 -9.36 -15.44
CA PHE A 121 -6.56 -10.53 -15.93
C PHE A 121 -6.91 -10.44 -17.41
N THR A 122 -7.23 -9.25 -17.93
CA THR A 122 -7.46 -9.05 -19.36
C THR A 122 -6.18 -9.24 -20.18
N ALA A 123 -5.03 -8.72 -19.71
CA ALA A 123 -3.73 -8.93 -20.32
C ALA A 123 -3.34 -10.44 -20.34
N LEU A 124 -3.58 -11.12 -19.22
CA LEU A 124 -3.34 -12.56 -19.09
C LEU A 124 -4.23 -13.36 -20.06
N LEU A 125 -5.51 -13.03 -20.14
CA LEU A 125 -6.45 -13.69 -21.07
C LEU A 125 -6.05 -13.48 -22.53
N TYR A 126 -5.59 -12.28 -22.88
CA TYR A 126 -5.12 -11.95 -24.22
C TYR A 126 -3.92 -12.81 -24.63
N VAL A 127 -2.97 -13.02 -23.72
CA VAL A 127 -1.72 -13.78 -24.01
C VAL A 127 -1.92 -15.29 -23.91
N SER A 128 -2.64 -15.76 -22.89
CA SER A 128 -2.83 -17.20 -22.62
C SER A 128 -4.05 -17.81 -23.31
N HIS A 129 -4.95 -16.98 -23.90
CA HIS A 129 -6.23 -17.35 -24.52
C HIS A 129 -7.20 -18.16 -23.64
N ARG A 130 -6.84 -18.48 -22.41
CA ARG A 130 -7.66 -19.20 -21.43
C ARG A 130 -7.14 -19.01 -20.03
N PHE A 131 -8.04 -19.16 -19.03
CA PHE A 131 -7.67 -19.21 -17.62
C PHE A 131 -7.28 -20.62 -17.20
N HIS A 132 -6.28 -20.69 -16.33
CA HIS A 132 -5.83 -21.94 -15.72
C HIS A 132 -6.14 -21.93 -14.22
N ALA A 133 -6.29 -23.10 -13.61
CA ALA A 133 -6.57 -23.22 -12.16
C ALA A 133 -5.57 -22.45 -11.26
N PRO A 134 -4.24 -22.40 -11.56
CA PRO A 134 -3.29 -21.63 -10.78
C PRO A 134 -3.49 -20.12 -10.82
N ASP A 135 -4.27 -19.57 -11.76
CA ASP A 135 -4.51 -18.12 -11.86
C ASP A 135 -5.32 -17.57 -10.68
N GLY A 136 -6.01 -18.45 -9.93
CA GLY A 136 -6.66 -18.09 -8.66
C GLY A 136 -5.69 -17.54 -7.61
N TRP A 137 -4.42 -17.94 -7.63
CA TRP A 137 -3.41 -17.43 -6.71
C TRP A 137 -3.06 -15.95 -6.94
N ILE A 138 -3.38 -15.39 -8.12
CA ILE A 138 -3.26 -13.95 -8.41
C ILE A 138 -4.11 -13.14 -7.42
N LEU A 139 -5.29 -13.63 -7.04
CA LEU A 139 -6.14 -12.96 -6.06
C LEU A 139 -5.48 -12.91 -4.67
N VAL A 140 -4.73 -13.96 -4.32
CA VAL A 140 -3.96 -13.99 -3.08
C VAL A 140 -2.82 -12.97 -3.13
N ALA A 141 -2.11 -12.85 -4.25
CA ALA A 141 -1.08 -11.82 -4.41
C ALA A 141 -1.66 -10.41 -4.32
N LEU A 142 -2.81 -10.15 -4.95
CA LEU A 142 -3.52 -8.87 -4.83
C LEU A 142 -3.94 -8.56 -3.39
N TYR A 143 -4.38 -9.58 -2.65
CA TYR A 143 -4.68 -9.44 -1.22
C TYR A 143 -3.44 -8.99 -0.43
N PHE A 144 -2.28 -9.61 -0.65
CA PHE A 144 -1.03 -9.22 0.01
C PHE A 144 -0.59 -7.80 -0.38
N ILE A 145 -0.79 -7.41 -1.65
CA ILE A 145 -0.54 -6.04 -2.10
C ILE A 145 -1.44 -5.04 -1.36
N ILE A 146 -2.72 -5.37 -1.15
CA ILE A 146 -3.62 -4.53 -0.34
C ILE A 146 -3.11 -4.41 1.10
N LEU A 147 -2.62 -5.49 1.71
CA LEU A 147 -2.02 -5.43 3.06
C LEU A 147 -0.80 -4.51 3.10
N GLN A 148 0.07 -4.54 2.08
CA GLN A 148 1.18 -3.58 1.95
C GLN A 148 0.67 -2.13 1.91
N PHE A 149 -0.38 -1.87 1.13
CA PHE A 149 -0.96 -0.54 1.03
C PHE A 149 -1.53 -0.04 2.35
N LEU A 150 -2.15 -0.91 3.16
CA LEU A 150 -2.63 -0.55 4.50
C LEU A 150 -1.50 -0.09 5.42
N ILE A 151 -0.37 -0.80 5.42
CA ILE A 151 0.81 -0.41 6.20
C ILE A 151 1.34 0.95 5.72
N ILE A 152 1.56 1.11 4.41
CA ILE A 152 2.12 2.34 3.84
C ILE A 152 1.19 3.53 4.06
N THR A 153 -0.12 3.35 3.92
CA THR A 153 -1.11 4.39 4.19
C THR A 153 -1.09 4.82 5.65
N ALA A 154 -1.00 3.88 6.59
CA ALA A 154 -0.89 4.18 8.01
C ALA A 154 0.40 4.96 8.34
N LEU A 155 1.53 4.59 7.74
CA LEU A 155 2.80 5.30 7.85
C LEU A 155 2.75 6.68 7.20
N ALA A 156 2.13 6.82 6.03
CA ALA A 156 1.94 8.11 5.37
C ALA A 156 1.12 9.07 6.25
N LEU A 157 0.06 8.59 6.90
CA LEU A 157 -0.73 9.35 7.86
C LEU A 157 0.09 9.70 9.12
N LEU A 158 0.90 8.77 9.62
CA LEU A 158 1.79 9.01 10.75
C LEU A 158 2.77 10.15 10.43
N PHE A 159 3.49 10.08 9.32
CA PHE A 159 4.46 11.12 8.95
C PHE A 159 3.80 12.45 8.64
N SER A 160 2.64 12.47 7.99
CA SER A 160 1.90 13.68 7.70
C SER A 160 1.36 14.38 8.95
N SER A 161 1.27 13.68 10.09
CA SER A 161 0.84 14.27 11.35
C SER A 161 1.87 15.22 11.98
N PHE A 162 3.17 15.06 11.66
CA PHE A 162 4.23 15.88 12.26
C PHE A 162 5.20 16.54 11.25
N SER A 163 5.22 16.12 10.00
CA SER A 163 6.15 16.65 9.02
C SER A 163 5.44 17.37 7.85
N SER A 164 6.21 18.02 6.98
CA SER A 164 5.70 18.65 5.77
C SER A 164 5.30 17.60 4.73
N PRO A 165 4.42 17.92 3.75
CA PRO A 165 3.98 16.96 2.73
C PRO A 165 5.12 16.27 1.99
N LEU A 166 6.11 17.07 1.57
CA LEU A 166 7.26 16.53 0.84
C LEU A 166 8.10 15.59 1.70
N LEU A 167 8.37 15.99 2.95
CA LEU A 167 9.18 15.17 3.87
C LEU A 167 8.44 13.88 4.27
N SER A 168 7.13 13.94 4.46
CA SER A 168 6.29 12.77 4.70
C SER A 168 6.34 11.79 3.53
N ALA A 169 6.33 12.30 2.28
CA ALA A 169 6.44 11.46 1.09
C ALA A 169 7.80 10.77 1.02
N VAL A 170 8.89 11.50 1.30
CA VAL A 170 10.24 10.94 1.34
C VAL A 170 10.35 9.85 2.41
N PHE A 171 9.85 10.08 3.62
CA PHE A 171 9.90 9.07 4.69
C PHE A 171 9.07 7.84 4.35
N ALA A 172 7.83 8.00 3.87
CA ALA A 172 6.98 6.88 3.51
C ALA A 172 7.57 6.07 2.35
N PHE A 173 8.11 6.73 1.34
CA PHE A 173 8.79 6.09 0.22
C PHE A 173 10.06 5.37 0.66
N SER A 174 10.89 5.99 1.49
CA SER A 174 12.10 5.38 2.03
C SER A 174 11.78 4.12 2.84
N LEU A 175 10.75 4.16 3.70
CA LEU A 175 10.31 2.97 4.44
C LEU A 175 9.73 1.89 3.53
N PHE A 176 9.07 2.25 2.44
CA PHE A 176 8.65 1.26 1.44
C PHE A 176 9.86 0.57 0.82
N VAL A 177 10.84 1.33 0.36
CA VAL A 177 12.06 0.76 -0.26
C VAL A 177 12.80 -0.12 0.76
N ILE A 178 13.13 0.42 1.93
CA ILE A 178 13.89 -0.33 2.96
C ILE A 178 13.08 -1.55 3.43
N GLY A 179 11.77 -1.41 3.60
CA GLY A 179 10.89 -2.50 3.99
C GLY A 179 10.79 -3.62 2.96
N SER A 180 10.95 -3.30 1.67
CA SER A 180 11.01 -4.29 0.60
C SER A 180 12.30 -5.14 0.64
N PHE A 181 13.37 -4.64 1.28
CA PHE A 181 14.63 -5.33 1.53
C PHE A 181 14.79 -5.77 3.00
N ALA A 182 13.69 -5.85 3.77
CA ALA A 182 13.75 -6.14 5.19
C ALA A 182 14.35 -7.53 5.52
N GLU A 183 14.20 -8.51 4.64
CA GLU A 183 14.83 -9.84 4.81
C GLU A 183 16.34 -9.77 4.64
N ASP A 184 16.82 -9.03 3.65
CA ASP A 184 18.26 -8.80 3.46
C ASP A 184 18.85 -8.04 4.65
N LEU A 185 18.11 -7.02 5.14
CA LEU A 185 18.53 -6.26 6.34
C LEU A 185 18.65 -7.15 7.57
N ARG A 186 17.75 -8.10 7.76
CA ARG A 186 17.83 -9.10 8.83
C ARG A 186 19.00 -10.05 8.65
N GLY A 187 19.28 -10.46 7.40
CA GLY A 187 20.47 -11.24 7.07
C GLY A 187 21.76 -10.51 7.44
N PHE A 188 21.87 -9.22 7.11
CA PHE A 188 22.99 -8.37 7.52
C PHE A 188 23.11 -8.22 9.04
N ALA A 189 21.97 -8.01 9.72
CA ALA A 189 21.95 -7.91 11.18
C ALA A 189 22.47 -9.19 11.84
N ALA A 190 22.14 -10.36 11.30
CA ALA A 190 22.62 -11.65 11.81
C ALA A 190 24.14 -11.85 11.62
N MET A 191 24.75 -11.24 10.60
CA MET A 191 26.18 -11.31 10.31
C MET A 191 27.00 -10.26 11.08
N ALA A 192 26.35 -9.17 11.54
CA ALA A 192 27.00 -8.08 12.26
C ALA A 192 27.44 -8.53 13.67
N GLN A 193 28.51 -7.92 14.21
CA GLN A 193 29.05 -8.24 15.54
C GLN A 193 29.13 -6.99 16.41
N GLY A 194 29.05 -7.18 17.73
CA GLY A 194 29.21 -6.08 18.70
C GLY A 194 28.07 -5.04 18.62
N ALA A 195 28.42 -3.77 18.73
CA ALA A 195 27.43 -2.68 18.73
C ALA A 195 26.63 -2.57 17.41
N SER A 196 27.24 -2.90 16.27
CA SER A 196 26.58 -2.88 14.96
C SER A 196 25.47 -3.92 14.87
N HIS A 197 25.59 -5.06 15.53
CA HIS A 197 24.53 -6.08 15.61
C HIS A 197 23.25 -5.51 16.26
N TRP A 198 23.39 -4.83 17.40
CA TRP A 198 22.25 -4.27 18.13
C TRP A 198 21.55 -3.17 17.31
N LEU A 199 22.31 -2.28 16.67
CA LEU A 199 21.76 -1.22 15.82
C LEU A 199 21.05 -1.78 14.60
N ALA A 200 21.68 -2.73 13.90
CA ALA A 200 21.10 -3.37 12.72
C ALA A 200 19.83 -4.16 13.07
N THR A 201 19.85 -4.87 14.20
CA THR A 201 18.68 -5.62 14.70
C THR A 201 17.54 -4.67 15.07
N ALA A 202 17.81 -3.59 15.81
CA ALA A 202 16.80 -2.60 16.16
C ALA A 202 16.18 -1.96 14.89
N ALA A 203 17.01 -1.59 13.91
CA ALA A 203 16.54 -1.07 12.63
C ALA A 203 15.68 -2.08 11.86
N ALA A 204 16.09 -3.35 11.83
CA ALA A 204 15.38 -4.43 11.15
C ALA A 204 13.99 -4.74 11.76
N TYR A 205 13.80 -4.49 13.06
CA TYR A 205 12.50 -4.63 13.72
C TYR A 205 11.63 -3.37 13.62
N LEU A 206 12.24 -2.19 13.55
CA LEU A 206 11.51 -0.92 13.41
C LEU A 206 10.92 -0.76 12.00
N VAL A 207 11.64 -1.24 10.98
CA VAL A 207 11.20 -1.18 9.58
C VAL A 207 10.13 -2.24 9.31
N PRO A 208 9.01 -1.89 8.62
CA PRO A 208 7.99 -2.87 8.26
C PRO A 208 8.57 -3.93 7.32
N ASN A 209 8.33 -5.20 7.62
CA ASN A 209 8.74 -6.30 6.75
C ASN A 209 7.77 -6.43 5.56
N LEU A 210 7.95 -5.59 4.55
CA LEU A 210 7.14 -5.65 3.33
C LEU A 210 7.60 -6.79 2.40
N ALA A 211 8.83 -7.29 2.56
CA ALA A 211 9.34 -8.43 1.82
C ALA A 211 8.50 -9.70 2.08
N SER A 212 8.11 -9.95 3.35
CA SER A 212 7.25 -11.10 3.68
C SER A 212 5.84 -11.04 3.07
N LEU A 213 5.39 -9.85 2.68
CA LEU A 213 4.13 -9.62 1.97
C LEU A 213 4.28 -9.73 0.44
N ASN A 214 5.49 -9.92 -0.07
CA ASN A 214 5.74 -10.02 -1.50
C ASN A 214 5.72 -11.49 -1.96
N VAL A 215 4.55 -11.96 -2.38
CA VAL A 215 4.34 -13.31 -2.92
C VAL A 215 4.27 -13.34 -4.45
N ILE A 216 4.61 -12.23 -5.13
CA ILE A 216 4.45 -12.06 -6.57
C ILE A 216 5.21 -13.14 -7.34
N SER A 217 6.48 -13.37 -6.99
CA SER A 217 7.32 -14.38 -7.65
C SER A 217 6.75 -15.80 -7.48
N SER A 218 6.34 -16.16 -6.28
CA SER A 218 5.74 -17.49 -6.01
C SER A 218 4.49 -17.72 -6.86
N VAL A 219 3.60 -16.71 -6.93
CA VAL A 219 2.36 -16.77 -7.72
C VAL A 219 2.66 -16.83 -9.23
N ALA A 220 3.63 -16.05 -9.70
CA ALA A 220 4.05 -16.08 -11.11
C ALA A 220 4.56 -17.47 -11.53
N HIS A 221 5.26 -18.17 -10.63
CA HIS A 221 5.74 -19.54 -10.84
C HIS A 221 4.70 -20.62 -10.49
N ASN A 222 3.42 -20.27 -10.32
CA ASN A 222 2.34 -21.22 -9.98
C ASN A 222 2.52 -21.94 -8.64
N GLN A 223 3.31 -21.39 -7.72
CA GLN A 223 3.51 -21.98 -6.41
C GLN A 223 2.35 -21.60 -5.49
N PRO A 224 1.78 -22.57 -4.75
CA PRO A 224 0.71 -22.28 -3.79
C PRO A 224 1.26 -21.47 -2.60
N VAL A 225 0.49 -20.50 -2.15
CA VAL A 225 0.81 -19.73 -0.94
C VAL A 225 0.23 -20.45 0.27
N ALA A 226 1.07 -20.78 1.26
CA ALA A 226 0.63 -21.49 2.45
C ALA A 226 -0.40 -20.67 3.25
N THR A 227 -1.49 -21.30 3.69
CA THR A 227 -2.55 -20.64 4.48
C THR A 227 -1.99 -20.02 5.77
N GLN A 228 -1.00 -20.66 6.39
CA GLN A 228 -0.34 -20.13 7.57
C GLN A 228 0.35 -18.79 7.26
N LEU A 229 0.98 -18.64 6.10
CA LEU A 229 1.61 -17.39 5.67
C LEU A 229 0.55 -16.28 5.50
N ILE A 230 -0.63 -16.62 4.95
CA ILE A 230 -1.73 -15.67 4.79
C ILE A 230 -2.19 -15.16 6.16
N LEU A 231 -2.41 -16.05 7.13
CA LEU A 231 -2.87 -15.68 8.47
C LEU A 231 -1.83 -14.85 9.23
N THR A 232 -0.58 -15.29 9.26
CA THR A 232 0.49 -14.59 9.99
C THR A 232 0.73 -13.20 9.42
N ASN A 233 0.80 -13.05 8.10
CA ASN A 233 1.02 -11.75 7.46
C ASN A 233 -0.20 -10.83 7.54
N THR A 234 -1.42 -11.38 7.59
CA THR A 234 -2.63 -10.58 7.85
C THR A 234 -2.58 -9.96 9.25
N VAL A 235 -2.31 -10.79 10.27
CA VAL A 235 -2.20 -10.31 11.66
C VAL A 235 -1.07 -9.29 11.76
N TYR A 236 0.08 -9.59 11.18
CA TYR A 236 1.22 -8.69 11.14
C TYR A 236 0.85 -7.31 10.54
N ALA A 237 0.22 -7.30 9.36
CA ALA A 237 -0.14 -6.07 8.67
C ALA A 237 -1.15 -5.23 9.47
N LEU A 238 -2.17 -5.87 10.06
CA LEU A 238 -3.17 -5.18 10.88
C LEU A 238 -2.57 -4.61 12.16
N VAL A 239 -1.72 -5.37 12.85
CA VAL A 239 -1.04 -4.91 14.07
C VAL A 239 -0.10 -3.76 13.76
N TYR A 240 0.72 -3.87 12.70
CA TYR A 240 1.65 -2.82 12.32
C TYR A 240 0.93 -1.52 11.89
N ALA A 241 -0.10 -1.64 11.04
CA ALA A 241 -0.92 -0.49 10.65
C ALA A 241 -1.64 0.12 11.86
N GLY A 242 -2.14 -0.70 12.79
CA GLY A 242 -2.75 -0.25 14.04
C GLY A 242 -1.79 0.54 14.92
N MET A 243 -0.55 0.04 15.11
CA MET A 243 0.49 0.76 15.86
C MET A 243 0.84 2.09 15.21
N ALA A 244 1.00 2.13 13.88
CA ALA A 244 1.27 3.37 13.16
C ALA A 244 0.12 4.38 13.29
N LEU A 245 -1.13 3.93 13.22
CA LEU A 245 -2.31 4.78 13.42
C LEU A 245 -2.40 5.30 14.86
N CYS A 246 -2.13 4.47 15.86
CA CYS A 246 -2.07 4.91 17.26
C CYS A 246 -1.00 6.01 17.43
N GLY A 247 0.18 5.83 16.87
CA GLY A 247 1.22 6.84 16.85
C GLY A 247 0.76 8.14 16.16
N ALA A 248 0.09 8.04 15.02
CA ALA A 248 -0.46 9.18 14.30
C ALA A 248 -1.48 9.95 15.15
N VAL A 249 -2.38 9.26 15.84
CA VAL A 249 -3.39 9.87 16.73
C VAL A 249 -2.72 10.59 17.89
N VAL A 250 -1.78 9.95 18.59
CA VAL A 250 -1.08 10.54 19.74
C VAL A 250 -0.33 11.81 19.33
N ILE A 251 0.41 11.76 18.22
CA ILE A 251 1.15 12.93 17.72
C ILE A 251 0.18 14.05 17.32
N PHE A 252 -0.92 13.70 16.64
CA PHE A 252 -1.91 14.68 16.19
C PHE A 252 -2.68 15.32 17.36
N GLU A 253 -2.89 14.60 18.47
CA GLU A 253 -3.51 15.12 19.69
C GLU A 253 -2.63 16.19 20.37
N HIS A 254 -1.30 15.98 20.39
CA HIS A 254 -0.37 16.92 21.04
C HIS A 254 0.05 18.07 20.13
N ARG A 255 -0.31 18.06 18.85
CA ARG A 255 0.04 19.14 17.91
C ARG A 255 -0.80 20.40 18.21
N ASN A 256 -0.12 21.47 18.60
CA ASN A 256 -0.72 22.79 18.71
C ASN A 256 -1.06 23.31 17.30
N LEU A 257 -2.32 23.26 16.94
CA LEU A 257 -2.85 23.87 15.72
C LEU A 257 -3.01 25.38 16.02
N LYS A 258 -1.92 26.16 15.92
CA LYS A 258 -1.99 27.64 16.00
C LYS A 258 -1.97 28.23 14.60
#